data_b9e25fc74b11a695acfbb36512221077
#
_entry.id   b9e25fc74b11a695acfbb36512221077
#
_cell.length_a   1.000
_cell.length_b   1.000
_cell.length_c   1.000
_cell.angle_alpha   90.00
_cell.angle_beta   90.00
_cell.angle_gamma   90.00
#
_symmetry.space_group_name_H-M   'P 1'
#
loop_
_entity.id
_entity.type
_entity.pdbx_description
1 polymer ?
#
loop_
_entity_poly.entity_id
_entity_poly.type
_entity_poly.pdbx_seq_one_letter_code
_entity_poly.pdbx_strand_id
1 'polypeptide(L)'
;MPALPDNYGGNYVSSISARMEDHDDLELQGIVSRIRKDLTEFGEHYAKITQGGDISLAICKTVEDFGKMATSKDIDYYNCTSWCNFELYGADFGWGKPTWLSPVFTIKQKNVACLIDTRDGDGIEAWISLSPEDTALFESNKELLEFSAANPSVSV
;
A
#
# COMPACT_ATOMS: atom_id res chain seq x y z
N MET A 1 -9.30 10.12 -12.69
CA MET A 1 -9.89 10.94 -11.61
C MET A 1 -9.92 12.40 -12.08
N PRO A 2 -10.95 13.20 -11.75
CA PRO A 2 -10.87 14.64 -11.97
C PRO A 2 -9.70 15.22 -11.16
N ALA A 3 -8.97 16.15 -11.76
CA ALA A 3 -7.88 16.82 -11.07
C ALA A 3 -8.45 17.65 -9.91
N LEU A 4 -7.81 17.55 -8.76
CA LEU A 4 -8.13 18.40 -7.60
C LEU A 4 -7.61 19.82 -7.88
N PRO A 5 -8.26 20.87 -7.34
CA PRO A 5 -7.73 22.24 -7.42
C PRO A 5 -6.35 22.34 -6.75
N ASP A 6 -5.46 23.17 -7.27
CA ASP A 6 -4.09 23.36 -6.75
C ASP A 6 -4.05 23.84 -5.29
N ASN A 7 -5.13 24.45 -4.82
CA ASN A 7 -5.29 24.92 -3.44
C ASN A 7 -6.04 23.93 -2.54
N TYR A 8 -6.24 22.69 -2.98
CA TYR A 8 -6.87 21.66 -2.16
C TYR A 8 -5.95 21.28 -1.01
N GLY A 9 -6.48 21.33 0.22
CA GLY A 9 -5.79 20.89 1.43
C GLY A 9 -6.64 19.88 2.18
N GLY A 10 -6.03 18.77 2.59
CA GLY A 10 -6.70 17.73 3.35
C GLY A 10 -6.21 16.32 3.03
N ASN A 11 -6.66 15.35 3.80
CA ASN A 11 -6.35 13.94 3.59
C ASN A 11 -7.36 13.32 2.61
N TYR A 12 -6.97 13.24 1.36
CA TYR A 12 -7.79 12.65 0.29
C TYR A 12 -7.23 11.29 -0.10
N VAL A 13 -7.48 10.33 0.75
CA VAL A 13 -7.04 8.93 0.57
C VAL A 13 -8.25 8.03 0.44
N SER A 14 -8.20 7.10 -0.48
CA SER A 14 -9.16 6.01 -0.60
C SER A 14 -8.42 4.68 -0.67
N SER A 15 -9.07 3.63 -0.21
CA SER A 15 -8.53 2.29 -0.22
C SER A 15 -9.42 1.40 -1.07
N ILE A 16 -8.80 0.47 -1.76
CA ILE A 16 -9.48 -0.62 -2.45
C ILE A 16 -9.19 -1.93 -1.74
N SER A 17 -10.08 -2.87 -1.90
CA SER A 17 -9.96 -4.20 -1.32
C SER A 17 -10.12 -5.23 -2.43
N ALA A 18 -9.06 -5.98 -2.70
CA ALA A 18 -9.10 -7.14 -3.58
C ALA A 18 -9.30 -8.38 -2.72
N ARG A 19 -10.44 -9.08 -2.92
CA ARG A 19 -10.78 -10.28 -2.16
C ARG A 19 -10.53 -11.52 -2.99
N MET A 20 -9.80 -12.46 -2.41
CA MET A 20 -9.60 -13.80 -2.96
C MET A 20 -10.34 -14.81 -2.09
N GLU A 21 -10.93 -15.81 -2.70
CA GLU A 21 -11.58 -16.93 -2.03
C GLU A 21 -10.69 -18.18 -2.18
N ASP A 22 -10.89 -19.20 -1.34
CA ASP A 22 -10.05 -20.42 -1.34
C ASP A 22 -10.00 -21.18 -2.67
N HIS A 23 -10.99 -20.98 -3.53
CA HIS A 23 -11.07 -21.61 -4.86
C HIS A 23 -10.50 -20.74 -5.99
N ASP A 24 -10.07 -19.51 -5.69
CA ASP A 24 -9.48 -18.61 -6.66
C ASP A 24 -8.04 -19.03 -6.99
N ASP A 25 -7.54 -18.54 -8.11
CA ASP A 25 -6.15 -18.71 -8.49
C ASP A 25 -5.26 -17.82 -7.62
N LEU A 26 -4.60 -18.43 -6.63
CA LEU A 26 -3.68 -17.77 -5.72
C LEU A 26 -2.24 -17.65 -6.27
N GLU A 27 -2.01 -18.09 -7.50
CA GLU A 27 -0.74 -17.83 -8.18
C GLU A 27 -0.57 -16.32 -8.43
N LEU A 28 0.67 -15.87 -8.53
CA LEU A 28 1.01 -14.45 -8.68
C LEU A 28 0.19 -13.75 -9.78
N GLN A 29 -0.01 -14.41 -10.92
CA GLN A 29 -0.78 -13.85 -12.04
C GLN A 29 -2.27 -13.69 -11.71
N GLY A 30 -2.86 -14.64 -10.99
CA GLY A 30 -4.25 -14.58 -10.52
C GLY A 30 -4.45 -13.41 -9.58
N ILE A 31 -3.56 -13.28 -8.59
CA ILE A 31 -3.59 -12.18 -7.61
C ILE A 31 -3.45 -10.81 -8.31
N VAL A 32 -2.47 -10.67 -9.21
CA VAL A 32 -2.26 -9.41 -9.97
C VAL A 32 -3.46 -9.07 -10.84
N SER A 33 -4.03 -10.05 -11.51
CA SER A 33 -5.21 -9.87 -12.36
C SER A 33 -6.42 -9.39 -11.55
N ARG A 34 -6.62 -9.97 -10.37
CA ARG A 34 -7.69 -9.58 -9.47
C ARG A 34 -7.51 -8.15 -8.96
N ILE A 35 -6.32 -7.80 -8.49
CA ILE A 35 -6.01 -6.43 -8.02
C ILE A 35 -6.26 -5.41 -9.15
N ARG A 36 -5.80 -5.69 -10.36
CA ARG A 36 -6.01 -4.79 -11.52
C ARG A 36 -7.49 -4.62 -11.86
N LYS A 37 -8.25 -5.70 -11.82
CA LYS A 37 -9.71 -5.65 -12.04
C LYS A 37 -10.38 -4.74 -11.01
N ASP A 38 -10.12 -4.99 -9.73
CA ASP A 38 -10.75 -4.25 -8.63
C ASP A 38 -10.33 -2.77 -8.63
N LEU A 39 -9.08 -2.47 -9.02
CA LEU A 39 -8.60 -1.09 -9.26
C LEU A 39 -9.39 -0.38 -10.37
N THR A 40 -9.63 -1.07 -11.47
CA THR A 40 -10.38 -0.50 -12.61
C THR A 40 -11.83 -0.22 -12.22
N GLU A 41 -12.49 -1.20 -11.61
CA GLU A 41 -13.88 -1.08 -11.15
C GLU A 41 -14.04 0.03 -10.10
N PHE A 42 -13.05 0.15 -9.17
CA PHE A 42 -13.03 1.23 -8.21
C PHE A 42 -12.91 2.60 -8.90
N GLY A 43 -12.02 2.76 -9.88
CA GLY A 43 -11.84 4.01 -10.62
C GLY A 43 -13.13 4.46 -11.34
N GLU A 44 -13.85 3.52 -11.96
CA GLU A 44 -15.14 3.79 -12.61
C GLU A 44 -16.24 4.16 -11.61
N HIS A 45 -16.32 3.43 -10.50
CA HIS A 45 -17.29 3.70 -9.45
C HIS A 45 -17.04 5.05 -8.78
N TYR A 46 -15.78 5.34 -8.48
CA TYR A 46 -15.37 6.58 -7.86
C TYR A 46 -15.64 7.81 -8.74
N ALA A 47 -15.39 7.69 -10.04
CA ALA A 47 -15.72 8.75 -10.99
C ALA A 47 -17.23 9.09 -11.01
N LYS A 48 -18.10 8.10 -10.83
CA LYS A 48 -19.55 8.31 -10.74
C LYS A 48 -19.96 9.00 -9.43
N ILE A 49 -19.36 8.62 -8.31
CA ILE A 49 -19.65 9.23 -7.00
C ILE A 49 -19.23 10.71 -6.98
N THR A 50 -18.05 11.04 -7.53
CA THR A 50 -17.55 12.42 -7.57
C THR A 50 -18.36 13.35 -8.47
N GLN A 51 -19.13 12.80 -9.41
CA GLN A 51 -20.02 13.58 -10.31
C GLN A 51 -21.41 13.88 -9.76
N GLY A 52 -21.79 13.37 -8.61
CA GLY A 52 -23.14 13.65 -8.06
C GLY A 52 -23.56 12.76 -6.89
N GLY A 53 -22.65 11.93 -6.36
CA GLY A 53 -22.91 11.08 -5.21
C GLY A 53 -22.47 11.70 -3.88
N ASP A 54 -22.89 11.09 -2.78
CA ASP A 54 -22.43 11.46 -1.43
C ASP A 54 -21.08 10.80 -1.14
N ILE A 55 -20.01 11.56 -1.39
CA ILE A 55 -18.62 11.14 -1.15
C ILE A 55 -18.41 10.77 0.33
N SER A 56 -19.04 11.52 1.25
CA SER A 56 -18.89 11.29 2.69
C SER A 56 -19.43 9.92 3.08
N LEU A 57 -20.60 9.55 2.54
CA LEU A 57 -21.21 8.25 2.79
C LEU A 57 -20.35 7.12 2.23
N ALA A 58 -19.79 7.29 1.02
CA ALA A 58 -18.91 6.31 0.41
C ALA A 58 -17.64 6.09 1.24
N ILE A 59 -17.02 7.16 1.74
CA ILE A 59 -15.84 7.09 2.62
C ILE A 59 -16.20 6.37 3.93
N CYS A 60 -17.29 6.75 4.59
CA CYS A 60 -17.73 6.11 5.84
C CYS A 60 -17.93 4.61 5.66
N LYS A 61 -18.57 4.21 4.56
CA LYS A 61 -18.77 2.78 4.25
C LYS A 61 -17.44 2.06 4.03
N THR A 62 -16.52 2.65 3.29
CA THR A 62 -15.19 2.09 3.08
C THR A 62 -14.46 1.88 4.41
N VAL A 63 -14.45 2.87 5.29
CA VAL A 63 -13.82 2.77 6.63
C VAL A 63 -14.47 1.67 7.48
N GLU A 64 -15.80 1.56 7.45
CA GLU A 64 -16.52 0.51 8.16
C GLU A 64 -16.17 -0.89 7.65
N ASP A 65 -16.14 -1.07 6.33
CA ASP A 65 -15.81 -2.35 5.70
C ASP A 65 -14.35 -2.75 6.00
N PHE A 66 -13.41 -1.81 5.98
CA PHE A 66 -12.03 -2.03 6.43
C PHE A 66 -11.96 -2.46 7.90
N GLY A 67 -12.70 -1.78 8.77
CA GLY A 67 -12.75 -2.14 10.19
C GLY A 67 -13.23 -3.58 10.41
N LYS A 68 -14.25 -4.01 9.67
CA LYS A 68 -14.76 -5.39 9.72
C LYS A 68 -13.72 -6.40 9.23
N MET A 69 -13.04 -6.13 8.12
CA MET A 69 -12.00 -7.02 7.57
C MET A 69 -10.81 -7.13 8.51
N ALA A 70 -10.30 -6.01 9.02
CA ALA A 70 -9.14 -5.98 9.90
C ALA A 70 -9.37 -6.65 11.27
N THR A 71 -10.62 -6.82 11.68
CA THR A 71 -11.00 -7.47 12.93
C THR A 71 -11.52 -8.89 12.76
N SER A 72 -11.75 -9.35 11.53
CA SER A 72 -12.18 -10.71 11.24
C SER A 72 -11.05 -11.70 11.57
N LYS A 73 -11.43 -12.87 12.08
CA LYS A 73 -10.50 -13.97 12.32
C LYS A 73 -10.44 -14.97 11.17
N ASP A 74 -11.39 -14.85 10.25
CA ASP A 74 -11.57 -15.77 9.13
C ASP A 74 -11.02 -15.17 7.81
N ILE A 75 -10.31 -14.04 7.90
CA ILE A 75 -9.75 -13.33 6.75
C ILE A 75 -8.28 -13.00 7.04
N ASP A 76 -7.40 -13.49 6.19
CA ASP A 76 -6.02 -13.02 6.14
C ASP A 76 -5.99 -11.68 5.40
N TYR A 77 -5.88 -10.61 6.17
CA TYR A 77 -5.91 -9.25 5.66
C TYR A 77 -4.49 -8.69 5.53
N TYR A 78 -4.16 -8.24 4.32
CA TYR A 78 -2.90 -7.56 4.00
C TYR A 78 -3.17 -6.13 3.57
N ASN A 79 -2.45 -5.18 4.12
CA ASN A 79 -2.54 -3.78 3.75
C ASN A 79 -1.27 -3.34 3.01
N CYS A 80 -1.44 -2.80 1.81
CA CYS A 80 -0.33 -2.28 1.02
C CYS A 80 -0.57 -0.81 0.70
N THR A 81 0.44 0.02 0.92
CA THR A 81 0.46 1.42 0.51
C THR A 81 1.72 1.71 -0.29
N SER A 82 1.65 2.66 -1.22
CA SER A 82 2.81 3.11 -1.98
C SER A 82 3.00 4.60 -1.81
N TRP A 83 4.20 4.99 -1.43
CA TRP A 83 4.68 6.37 -1.39
C TRP A 83 5.66 6.64 -2.54
N CYS A 84 5.75 5.72 -3.49
CA CYS A 84 6.54 5.92 -4.69
C CYS A 84 6.03 7.13 -5.49
N ASN A 85 6.94 7.84 -6.12
CA ASN A 85 6.71 9.08 -6.86
C ASN A 85 6.23 10.28 -6.01
N PHE A 86 6.39 10.23 -4.68
CA PHE A 86 6.11 11.39 -3.82
C PHE A 86 7.31 12.33 -3.68
N GLU A 87 8.43 12.00 -4.34
CA GLU A 87 9.68 12.77 -4.32
C GLU A 87 10.18 13.09 -2.90
N LEU A 88 9.94 12.19 -1.93
CA LEU A 88 10.22 12.41 -0.52
C LEU A 88 11.71 12.72 -0.26
N TYR A 89 12.63 12.08 -1.00
CA TYR A 89 14.05 12.37 -0.92
C TYR A 89 14.45 13.72 -1.53
N GLY A 90 13.54 14.38 -2.23
CA GLY A 90 13.72 15.75 -2.75
C GLY A 90 13.45 16.84 -1.72
N ALA A 91 12.81 16.52 -0.59
CA ALA A 91 12.45 17.49 0.44
C ALA A 91 13.70 18.09 1.09
N ASP A 92 13.80 19.42 1.13
CA ASP A 92 14.83 20.16 1.82
C ASP A 92 14.20 21.30 2.63
N PHE A 93 14.36 21.27 3.94
CA PHE A 93 13.84 22.29 4.86
C PHE A 93 14.90 23.33 5.26
N GLY A 94 16.03 23.40 4.53
CA GLY A 94 17.11 24.37 4.76
C GLY A 94 18.35 23.79 5.46
N TRP A 95 18.34 22.50 5.79
CA TRP A 95 19.49 21.78 6.36
C TRP A 95 19.91 20.54 5.56
N GLY A 96 19.42 20.42 4.33
CA GLY A 96 19.77 19.33 3.40
C GLY A 96 18.64 18.32 3.21
N LYS A 97 18.86 17.43 2.25
CA LYS A 97 17.92 16.36 1.89
C LYS A 97 17.98 15.20 2.86
N PRO A 98 16.88 14.41 2.99
CA PRO A 98 16.88 13.22 3.82
C PRO A 98 17.96 12.23 3.41
N THR A 99 18.66 11.67 4.39
CA THR A 99 19.60 10.57 4.16
C THR A 99 18.90 9.23 4.12
N TRP A 100 17.81 9.11 4.85
CA TRP A 100 17.01 7.90 4.95
C TRP A 100 15.58 8.20 5.36
N LEU A 101 14.63 7.46 4.80
CA LEU A 101 13.20 7.51 5.10
C LEU A 101 12.75 6.17 5.66
N SER A 102 11.91 6.21 6.67
CA SER A 102 11.31 5.01 7.26
C SER A 102 9.86 5.27 7.60
N PRO A 103 8.93 4.43 7.15
CA PRO A 103 7.57 4.47 7.63
C PRO A 103 7.53 4.01 9.08
N VAL A 104 6.65 4.60 9.88
CA VAL A 104 6.44 4.18 11.27
C VAL A 104 5.23 3.26 11.32
N PHE A 105 5.46 1.98 11.55
CA PHE A 105 4.40 1.03 11.86
C PHE A 105 4.18 0.95 13.37
N THR A 106 2.94 0.85 13.81
CA THR A 106 2.67 0.54 15.21
C THR A 106 2.94 -0.94 15.47
N ILE A 107 3.45 -1.27 16.65
CA ILE A 107 3.83 -2.65 17.05
C ILE A 107 2.68 -3.67 16.87
N LYS A 108 1.44 -3.21 16.77
CA LYS A 108 0.26 -4.07 16.61
C LYS A 108 -0.17 -4.28 15.15
N GLN A 109 0.44 -3.57 14.20
CA GLN A 109 0.08 -3.72 12.78
C GLN A 109 0.84 -4.90 12.19
N LYS A 110 0.09 -5.93 11.82
CA LYS A 110 0.59 -7.08 11.05
C LYS A 110 0.16 -6.94 9.59
N ASN A 111 0.85 -7.65 8.72
CA ASN A 111 0.52 -7.77 7.30
C ASN A 111 0.39 -6.40 6.61
N VAL A 112 1.36 -5.53 6.87
CA VAL A 112 1.45 -4.20 6.27
C VAL A 112 2.69 -4.10 5.42
N ALA A 113 2.54 -3.60 4.20
CA ALA A 113 3.62 -3.27 3.29
C ALA A 113 3.55 -1.79 2.90
N CYS A 114 4.67 -1.08 2.95
CA CYS A 114 4.82 0.26 2.42
C CYS A 114 5.96 0.29 1.41
N LEU A 115 5.68 0.78 0.22
CA LEU A 115 6.66 0.92 -0.86
C LEU A 115 7.13 2.37 -0.92
N ILE A 116 8.44 2.58 -1.01
CA ILE A 116 9.08 3.90 -1.09
C ILE A 116 10.15 3.83 -2.17
N ASP A 117 10.33 4.90 -2.96
CA ASP A 117 11.46 4.99 -3.89
C ASP A 117 12.78 4.95 -3.13
N THR A 118 13.81 4.32 -3.70
CA THR A 118 15.17 4.43 -3.17
C THR A 118 15.69 5.85 -3.28
N ARG A 119 16.70 6.20 -2.48
CA ARG A 119 17.30 7.54 -2.47
C ARG A 119 17.88 7.97 -3.82
N ASP A 120 18.47 7.04 -4.54
CA ASP A 120 19.03 7.22 -5.89
C ASP A 120 17.97 7.19 -7.01
N GLY A 121 16.75 6.75 -6.69
CA GLY A 121 15.61 6.76 -7.60
C GLY A 121 15.62 5.63 -8.63
N ASP A 122 16.48 4.63 -8.47
CA ASP A 122 16.60 3.51 -9.41
C ASP A 122 15.95 2.21 -8.91
N GLY A 123 15.39 2.22 -7.69
CA GLY A 123 14.75 1.07 -7.08
C GLY A 123 13.58 1.41 -6.16
N ILE A 124 13.05 0.38 -5.53
CA ILE A 124 11.95 0.47 -4.56
C ILE A 124 12.35 -0.27 -3.29
N GLU A 125 12.21 0.39 -2.16
CA GLU A 125 12.28 -0.22 -0.84
C GLU A 125 10.88 -0.65 -0.40
N ALA A 126 10.74 -1.92 -0.01
CA ALA A 126 9.53 -2.46 0.58
C ALA A 126 9.71 -2.62 2.10
N TRP A 127 9.01 -1.82 2.86
CA TRP A 127 8.94 -1.93 4.32
C TRP A 127 7.77 -2.82 4.69
N ILE A 128 8.05 -3.98 5.28
CA ILE A 128 7.05 -5.03 5.49
C ILE A 128 7.00 -5.40 6.98
N SER A 129 5.79 -5.45 7.52
CA SER A 129 5.51 -5.90 8.90
C SER A 129 4.65 -7.16 8.86
N LEU A 130 5.23 -8.27 9.28
CA LEU A 130 4.59 -9.59 9.33
C LEU A 130 4.62 -10.16 10.76
N SER A 131 3.99 -11.31 10.95
CA SER A 131 4.22 -12.11 12.16
C SER A 131 5.67 -12.62 12.20
N PRO A 132 6.24 -12.96 13.36
CA PRO A 132 7.58 -13.54 13.42
C PRO A 132 7.73 -14.82 12.59
N GLU A 133 6.68 -15.64 12.54
CA GLU A 133 6.65 -16.88 11.78
C GLU A 133 6.67 -16.60 10.27
N ASP A 134 5.83 -15.68 9.82
CA ASP A 134 5.74 -15.30 8.41
C ASP A 134 7.00 -14.54 7.95
N THR A 135 7.62 -13.75 8.84
CA THR A 135 8.88 -13.06 8.55
C THR A 135 9.98 -14.07 8.21
N ALA A 136 10.11 -15.14 9.01
CA ALA A 136 11.12 -16.15 8.76
C ALA A 136 10.94 -16.88 7.43
N LEU A 137 9.68 -17.13 7.03
CA LEU A 137 9.35 -17.73 5.74
C LEU A 137 9.64 -16.75 4.60
N PHE A 138 9.24 -15.49 4.76
CA PHE A 138 9.41 -14.45 3.77
C PHE A 138 10.90 -14.18 3.49
N GLU A 139 11.72 -14.01 4.52
CA GLU A 139 13.16 -13.75 4.41
C GLU A 139 13.95 -14.94 3.83
N SER A 140 13.41 -16.16 3.91
CA SER A 140 14.02 -17.36 3.34
C SER A 140 13.51 -17.72 1.93
N ASN A 141 12.56 -16.98 1.38
CA ASN A 141 11.97 -17.28 0.08
C ASN A 141 12.97 -17.00 -1.06
N LYS A 142 13.37 -18.07 -1.75
CA LYS A 142 14.42 -17.98 -2.78
C LYS A 142 13.99 -17.18 -4.01
N GLU A 143 12.74 -17.29 -4.44
CA GLU A 143 12.24 -16.53 -5.58
C GLU A 143 12.24 -15.03 -5.29
N LEU A 144 11.86 -14.63 -4.07
CA LEU A 144 11.92 -13.25 -3.65
C LEU A 144 13.36 -12.72 -3.64
N LEU A 145 14.30 -13.51 -3.11
CA LEU A 145 15.72 -13.15 -3.00
C LEU A 145 16.45 -13.09 -4.35
N GLU A 146 15.89 -13.64 -5.41
CA GLU A 146 16.42 -13.45 -6.77
C GLU A 146 16.24 -12.01 -7.29
N PHE A 147 15.25 -11.30 -6.77
CA PHE A 147 14.87 -9.95 -7.21
C PHE A 147 15.03 -8.87 -6.15
N SER A 148 15.40 -9.25 -4.94
CA SER A 148 15.47 -8.33 -3.80
C SER A 148 16.64 -8.64 -2.86
N ALA A 149 17.09 -7.63 -2.12
CA ALA A 149 18.02 -7.76 -1.01
C ALA A 149 17.30 -7.57 0.31
N ALA A 150 17.38 -8.56 1.20
CA ALA A 150 16.80 -8.46 2.54
C ALA A 150 17.64 -7.53 3.40
N ASN A 151 16.99 -6.56 4.06
CA ASN A 151 17.59 -5.63 5.02
C ASN A 151 18.93 -5.02 4.53
N PRO A 152 18.97 -4.36 3.35
CA PRO A 152 20.19 -3.79 2.82
C PRO A 152 20.76 -2.74 3.76
N SER A 153 22.09 -2.61 3.81
CA SER A 153 22.74 -1.57 4.60
C SER A 153 22.45 -0.19 4.00
N VAL A 154 22.09 0.76 4.85
CA VAL A 154 21.88 2.15 4.43
C VAL A 154 23.25 2.78 4.14
N SER A 155 23.46 3.20 2.90
CA SER A 155 24.62 4.03 2.53
C SER A 155 24.36 5.48 2.92
N VAL A 156 25.12 6.00 3.86
CA VAL A 156 25.05 7.39 4.37
C VAL A 156 25.96 8.29 3.55
#